data_d66c004f12205d109462c8b91c38397b
#
_entry.id   d66c004f12205d109462c8b91c38397b
#
_cell.length_a   1.000
_cell.length_b   1.000
_cell.length_c   1.000
_cell.angle_alpha   90.00
_cell.angle_beta   90.00
_cell.angle_gamma   90.00
#
_symmetry.space_group_name_H-M   'P 1'
#
loop_
_entity.id
_entity.type
_entity.pdbx_description
1 polymer ?
#
loop_
_entity_poly.entity_id
_entity_poly.type
_entity_poly.pdbx_seq_one_letter_code
_entity_poly.pdbx_strand_id
1 'polypeptide(L)'
;YKMVSVAIDGPAGAGKSTLARRLAAEMGYIYVDTGAMYRAVTYEVLRRELTEEKDIVALAAGMDMTVKPETDAMHVIVNGHDVTDHIRTPEVSARVSAVSALAGVRAAMVEIQRRQAAKGGIVLDGRDIGTTVLPHADVKIFLTASVHTRALRRFKEMTEKNPGMTLEEVEKDIRKRDWQDSHREVSPLKQAEDAVLLD
;
A
#
# COMPACT_ATOMS: atom_id res chain seq x y z
N TYR A 1 5.85 11.09 -26.75
CA TYR A 1 4.75 10.59 -25.90
C TYR A 1 4.88 11.19 -24.51
N LYS A 2 3.77 11.76 -23.98
CA LYS A 2 3.73 12.28 -22.62
C LYS A 2 3.70 11.10 -21.64
N MET A 3 4.62 11.08 -20.67
CA MET A 3 4.59 10.11 -19.59
C MET A 3 3.50 10.49 -18.59
N VAL A 4 2.62 9.55 -18.30
CA VAL A 4 1.47 9.78 -17.41
C VAL A 4 1.68 9.17 -16.05
N SER A 5 0.93 9.65 -15.06
CA SER A 5 0.82 9.05 -13.74
C SER A 5 -0.48 8.25 -13.62
N VAL A 6 -0.40 7.06 -13.06
CA VAL A 6 -1.54 6.16 -12.88
C VAL A 6 -1.71 5.85 -11.39
N ALA A 7 -2.92 6.10 -10.88
CA ALA A 7 -3.30 5.79 -9.52
C ALA A 7 -4.26 4.60 -9.52
N ILE A 8 -3.93 3.55 -8.76
CA ILE A 8 -4.79 2.38 -8.59
C ILE A 8 -5.10 2.22 -7.10
N ASP A 9 -6.36 2.44 -6.74
CA ASP A 9 -6.84 2.31 -5.38
C ASP A 9 -7.83 1.16 -5.27
N GLY A 10 -8.06 0.70 -4.07
CA GLY A 10 -9.01 -0.35 -3.78
C GLY A 10 -8.68 -1.08 -2.49
N PRO A 11 -9.62 -1.94 -2.02
CA PRO A 11 -9.43 -2.68 -0.80
C PRO A 11 -8.39 -3.79 -0.91
N ALA A 12 -7.97 -4.32 0.24
CA ALA A 12 -7.01 -5.41 0.32
C ALA A 12 -7.50 -6.65 -0.47
N GLY A 13 -6.61 -7.30 -1.20
CA GLY A 13 -6.93 -8.52 -1.94
C GLY A 13 -7.74 -8.33 -3.23
N ALA A 14 -7.93 -7.09 -3.69
CA ALA A 14 -8.65 -6.80 -4.93
C ALA A 14 -7.84 -7.09 -6.21
N GLY A 15 -6.54 -7.31 -6.10
CA GLY A 15 -5.66 -7.56 -7.24
C GLY A 15 -4.92 -6.33 -7.75
N LYS A 16 -4.84 -5.27 -6.94
CA LYS A 16 -4.17 -4.01 -7.31
C LYS A 16 -2.72 -4.19 -7.74
N SER A 17 -1.95 -4.93 -6.98
CA SER A 17 -0.52 -5.12 -7.27
C SER A 17 -0.32 -5.89 -8.57
N THR A 18 -1.14 -6.88 -8.85
CA THR A 18 -1.09 -7.64 -10.10
C THR A 18 -1.40 -6.75 -11.30
N LEU A 19 -2.48 -5.97 -11.21
CA LEU A 19 -2.86 -5.02 -12.27
C LEU A 19 -1.77 -3.96 -12.46
N ALA A 20 -1.29 -3.38 -11.37
CA ALA A 20 -0.29 -2.31 -11.41
C ALA A 20 1.05 -2.78 -12.01
N ARG A 21 1.51 -3.97 -11.65
CA ARG A 21 2.74 -4.55 -12.22
C ARG A 21 2.60 -4.80 -13.73
N ARG A 22 1.49 -5.39 -14.15
CA ARG A 22 1.24 -5.67 -15.56
C ARG A 22 1.17 -4.39 -16.37
N LEU A 23 0.45 -3.40 -15.86
CA LEU A 23 0.31 -2.10 -16.52
C LEU A 23 1.67 -1.39 -16.62
N ALA A 24 2.42 -1.36 -15.54
CA ALA A 24 3.76 -0.77 -15.54
C ALA A 24 4.71 -1.47 -16.52
N ALA A 25 4.69 -2.81 -16.55
CA ALA A 25 5.50 -3.59 -17.49
C ALA A 25 5.16 -3.28 -18.95
N GLU A 26 3.88 -3.24 -19.30
CA GLU A 26 3.44 -2.96 -20.65
C GLU A 26 3.74 -1.52 -21.10
N MET A 27 3.68 -0.57 -20.18
CA MET A 27 3.95 0.84 -20.47
C MET A 27 5.42 1.24 -20.33
N GLY A 28 6.26 0.36 -19.80
CA GLY A 28 7.65 0.72 -19.46
C GLY A 28 7.73 1.70 -18.29
N TYR A 29 6.78 1.64 -17.38
CA TYR A 29 6.69 2.53 -16.21
C TYR A 29 7.25 1.87 -14.96
N ILE A 30 7.50 2.69 -13.95
CA ILE A 30 7.90 2.25 -12.61
C ILE A 30 6.63 1.93 -11.81
N TYR A 31 6.63 0.79 -11.13
CA TYR A 31 5.58 0.42 -10.20
C TYR A 31 6.00 0.71 -8.76
N VAL A 32 5.13 1.34 -7.98
CA VAL A 32 5.33 1.60 -6.56
C VAL A 32 4.14 1.09 -5.76
N ASP A 33 4.38 0.11 -4.90
CA ASP A 33 3.43 -0.37 -3.89
C ASP A 33 3.54 0.52 -2.65
N THR A 34 2.59 1.44 -2.47
CA THR A 34 2.62 2.35 -1.33
C THR A 34 2.35 1.63 -0.01
N GLY A 35 1.59 0.53 -0.04
CA GLY A 35 1.39 -0.32 1.12
C GLY A 35 2.70 -0.88 1.68
N ALA A 36 3.63 -1.25 0.82
CA ALA A 36 4.95 -1.71 1.24
C ALA A 36 5.74 -0.62 1.97
N MET A 37 5.56 0.65 1.59
CA MET A 37 6.18 1.78 2.28
C MET A 37 5.66 1.92 3.72
N TYR A 38 4.34 1.82 3.91
CA TYR A 38 3.74 1.83 5.25
C TYR A 38 4.15 0.61 6.09
N ARG A 39 4.29 -0.53 5.45
CA ARG A 39 4.81 -1.74 6.11
C ARG A 39 6.26 -1.56 6.57
N ALA A 40 7.08 -0.87 5.79
CA ALA A 40 8.45 -0.56 6.18
C ALA A 40 8.52 0.35 7.41
N VAL A 41 7.67 1.38 7.48
CA VAL A 41 7.53 2.21 8.69
C VAL A 41 7.12 1.35 9.88
N THR A 42 6.12 0.49 9.71
CA THR A 42 5.61 -0.40 10.76
C THR A 42 6.69 -1.36 11.26
N TYR A 43 7.46 -1.93 10.36
CA TYR A 43 8.60 -2.79 10.71
C TYR A 43 9.61 -2.05 11.61
N GLU A 44 9.98 -0.82 11.25
CA GLU A 44 10.90 -0.03 12.07
C GLU A 44 10.29 0.35 13.43
N VAL A 45 8.99 0.63 13.48
CA VAL A 45 8.26 0.87 14.74
C VAL A 45 8.37 -0.34 15.67
N LEU A 46 8.11 -1.54 15.13
CA LEU A 46 8.19 -2.79 15.90
C LEU A 46 9.63 -3.10 16.33
N ARG A 47 10.58 -2.94 15.44
CA ARG A 47 12.00 -3.19 15.73
C ARG A 47 12.53 -2.28 16.84
N ARG A 48 12.07 -1.04 16.90
CA ARG A 48 12.46 -0.05 17.90
C ARG A 48 11.53 -0.02 19.12
N GLU A 49 10.51 -0.87 19.13
CA GLU A 49 9.53 -0.95 20.23
C GLU A 49 8.85 0.39 20.55
N LEU A 50 8.57 1.18 19.52
CA LEU A 50 7.89 2.46 19.68
C LEU A 50 6.40 2.26 19.92
N THR A 51 5.85 2.98 20.88
CA THR A 51 4.43 2.87 21.27
C THR A 51 3.69 4.21 21.21
N GLU A 52 4.40 5.33 21.33
CA GLU A 52 3.80 6.66 21.32
C GLU A 52 3.74 7.25 19.92
N GLU A 53 2.61 7.86 19.59
CA GLU A 53 2.37 8.48 18.27
C GLU A 53 3.47 9.48 17.90
N LYS A 54 3.88 10.35 18.81
CA LYS A 54 4.92 11.35 18.55
C LYS A 54 6.24 10.73 18.10
N ASP A 55 6.62 9.59 18.70
CA ASP A 55 7.85 8.88 18.37
C ASP A 55 7.76 8.18 17.02
N ILE A 56 6.60 7.61 16.72
CA ILE A 56 6.31 6.97 15.44
C ILE A 56 6.35 8.00 14.31
N VAL A 57 5.71 9.15 14.51
CA VAL A 57 5.69 10.23 13.53
C VAL A 57 7.09 10.79 13.29
N ALA A 58 7.86 11.00 14.37
CA ALA A 58 9.24 11.48 14.26
C ALA A 58 10.13 10.48 13.48
N LEU A 59 9.95 9.18 13.74
CA LEU A 59 10.64 8.13 12.98
C LEU A 59 10.32 8.23 11.48
N ALA A 60 9.04 8.31 11.13
CA ALA A 60 8.61 8.38 9.73
C ALA A 60 9.14 9.64 9.03
N ALA A 61 9.10 10.78 9.71
CA ALA A 61 9.57 12.06 9.16
C ALA A 61 11.07 12.08 8.90
N GLY A 62 11.86 11.40 9.72
CA GLY A 62 13.32 11.32 9.60
C GLY A 62 13.84 10.13 8.79
N MET A 63 12.96 9.29 8.29
CA MET A 63 13.34 8.06 7.61
C MET A 63 13.82 8.33 6.18
N ASP A 64 15.02 7.86 5.86
CA ASP A 64 15.49 7.80 4.47
C ASP A 64 14.94 6.51 3.84
N MET A 65 13.92 6.67 3.03
CA MET A 65 13.26 5.54 2.36
C MET A 65 13.41 5.66 0.85
N THR A 66 13.99 4.65 0.26
CA THR A 66 14.15 4.53 -1.18
C THR A 66 13.40 3.28 -1.66
N VAL A 67 12.67 3.44 -2.74
CA VAL A 67 12.01 2.32 -3.42
C VAL A 67 12.78 2.05 -4.70
N LYS A 68 13.30 0.81 -4.84
CA LYS A 68 13.97 0.37 -6.06
C LYS A 68 13.06 -0.56 -6.83
N PRO A 69 12.61 -0.17 -8.03
CA PRO A 69 11.87 -1.08 -8.89
C PRO A 69 12.82 -2.12 -9.47
N GLU A 70 12.43 -3.37 -9.38
CA GLU A 70 13.04 -4.47 -10.13
C GLU A 70 11.98 -5.10 -11.04
N THR A 71 12.41 -5.90 -12.01
CA THR A 71 11.55 -6.46 -13.07
C THR A 71 10.33 -7.22 -12.52
N ASP A 72 10.48 -7.90 -11.38
CA ASP A 72 9.42 -8.73 -10.79
C ASP A 72 9.04 -8.32 -9.36
N ALA A 73 9.74 -7.37 -8.77
CA ALA A 73 9.52 -6.99 -7.38
C ALA A 73 9.97 -5.55 -7.11
N MET A 74 9.47 -4.99 -6.04
CA MET A 74 9.88 -3.70 -5.53
C MET A 74 10.71 -3.92 -4.26
N HIS A 75 11.90 -3.34 -4.19
CA HIS A 75 12.71 -3.34 -2.99
C HIS A 75 12.50 -2.04 -2.22
N VAL A 76 12.27 -2.16 -0.92
CA VAL A 76 12.17 -1.01 0.00
C VAL A 76 13.44 -0.95 0.83
N ILE A 77 14.14 0.17 0.74
CA ILE A 77 15.41 0.41 1.44
C ILE A 77 15.20 1.53 2.45
N VAL A 78 15.44 1.23 3.72
CA VAL A 78 15.29 2.16 4.83
C VAL A 78 16.67 2.40 5.46
N ASN A 79 17.10 3.66 5.47
CA ASN A 79 18.40 4.05 6.02
C ASN A 79 19.57 3.18 5.52
N GLY A 80 19.54 2.85 4.23
CA GLY A 80 20.55 2.03 3.57
C GLY A 80 20.39 0.52 3.70
N HIS A 81 19.36 0.04 4.41
CA HIS A 81 19.10 -1.39 4.60
C HIS A 81 17.87 -1.83 3.81
N ASP A 82 18.00 -2.91 3.06
CA ASP A 82 16.87 -3.54 2.36
C ASP A 82 16.00 -4.30 3.38
N VAL A 83 14.78 -3.82 3.56
CA VAL A 83 13.83 -4.40 4.51
C VAL A 83 12.72 -5.24 3.84
N THR A 84 12.79 -5.43 2.55
CA THR A 84 11.75 -6.07 1.74
C THR A 84 11.30 -7.40 2.30
N ASP A 85 12.22 -8.24 2.75
CA ASP A 85 11.91 -9.57 3.28
C ASP A 85 11.34 -9.56 4.70
N HIS A 86 11.33 -8.41 5.36
CA HIS A 86 10.91 -8.27 6.76
C HIS A 86 9.55 -7.60 6.95
N ILE A 87 8.95 -7.06 5.87
CA ILE A 87 7.76 -6.20 5.98
C ILE A 87 6.43 -6.94 5.81
N ARG A 88 6.45 -8.24 5.56
CA ARG A 88 5.23 -9.04 5.34
C ARG A 88 5.02 -10.11 6.39
N THR A 89 5.61 -9.95 7.56
CA THR A 89 5.41 -10.83 8.70
C THR A 89 4.01 -10.64 9.30
N PRO A 90 3.49 -11.62 10.05
CA PRO A 90 2.21 -11.47 10.75
C PRO A 90 2.19 -10.27 11.71
N GLU A 91 3.30 -9.98 12.38
CA GLU A 91 3.44 -8.86 13.33
C GLU A 91 3.28 -7.52 12.61
N VAL A 92 3.93 -7.34 11.46
CA VAL A 92 3.78 -6.13 10.63
C VAL A 92 2.34 -6.03 10.12
N SER A 93 1.80 -7.11 9.61
CA SER A 93 0.43 -7.14 9.08
C SER A 93 -0.62 -6.77 10.14
N ALA A 94 -0.39 -7.15 11.41
CA ALA A 94 -1.29 -6.82 12.51
C ALA A 94 -1.26 -5.33 12.90
N ARG A 95 -0.16 -4.62 12.66
CA ARG A 95 0.06 -3.24 13.11
C ARG A 95 -0.02 -2.19 12.02
N VAL A 96 0.09 -2.59 10.76
CA VAL A 96 0.22 -1.63 9.65
C VAL A 96 -0.99 -0.70 9.50
N SER A 97 -2.20 -1.18 9.75
CA SER A 97 -3.40 -0.33 9.64
C SER A 97 -3.39 0.79 10.67
N ALA A 98 -3.01 0.51 11.91
CA ALA A 98 -2.90 1.51 12.97
C ALA A 98 -1.80 2.54 12.69
N VAL A 99 -0.63 2.09 12.26
CA VAL A 99 0.50 2.98 11.93
C VAL A 99 0.18 3.85 10.71
N SER A 100 -0.38 3.26 9.67
CA SER A 100 -0.74 4.00 8.45
C SER A 100 -1.90 4.98 8.62
N ALA A 101 -2.68 4.86 9.69
CA ALA A 101 -3.76 5.79 10.01
C ALA A 101 -3.27 7.09 10.65
N LEU A 102 -2.04 7.13 11.16
CA LEU A 102 -1.48 8.31 11.81
C LEU A 102 -1.21 9.42 10.77
N ALA A 103 -1.77 10.60 11.00
CA ALA A 103 -1.68 11.73 10.06
C ALA A 103 -0.23 12.11 9.73
N GLY A 104 0.65 12.14 10.71
CA GLY A 104 2.07 12.47 10.50
C GLY A 104 2.84 11.42 9.71
N VAL A 105 2.51 10.14 9.87
CA VAL A 105 3.07 9.05 9.07
C VAL A 105 2.61 9.19 7.62
N ARG A 106 1.34 9.44 7.40
CA ARG A 106 0.81 9.66 6.06
C ARG A 106 1.47 10.85 5.37
N ALA A 107 1.59 11.97 6.06
CA ALA A 107 2.25 13.17 5.52
C ALA A 107 3.68 12.88 5.03
N ALA A 108 4.46 12.13 5.82
CA ALA A 108 5.82 11.75 5.46
C ALA A 108 5.86 10.85 4.21
N MET A 109 4.97 9.86 4.14
CA MET A 109 4.92 8.93 3.01
C MET A 109 4.39 9.61 1.74
N VAL A 110 3.36 10.43 1.86
CA VAL A 110 2.80 11.19 0.72
C VAL A 110 3.86 12.09 0.07
N GLU A 111 4.70 12.74 0.86
CA GLU A 111 5.79 13.55 0.34
C GLU A 111 6.76 12.74 -0.53
N ILE A 112 7.16 11.55 -0.06
CA ILE A 112 8.03 10.65 -0.81
C ILE A 112 7.34 10.19 -2.10
N GLN A 113 6.09 9.80 -2.01
CA GLN A 113 5.29 9.32 -3.14
C GLN A 113 5.13 10.40 -4.22
N ARG A 114 4.85 11.62 -3.83
CA ARG A 114 4.74 12.76 -4.76
C ARG A 114 6.07 13.07 -5.46
N ARG A 115 7.17 12.99 -4.74
CA ARG A 115 8.50 13.16 -5.36
C ARG A 115 8.79 12.07 -6.38
N GLN A 116 8.44 10.83 -6.10
CA GLN A 116 8.59 9.72 -7.04
C GLN A 116 7.73 9.90 -8.30
N ALA A 117 6.54 10.47 -8.15
CA ALA A 117 5.58 10.65 -9.23
C ALA A 117 5.81 11.93 -10.07
N ALA A 118 6.69 12.84 -9.63
CA ALA A 118 6.84 14.17 -10.22
C ALA A 118 7.19 14.16 -11.72
N LYS A 119 7.93 13.16 -12.18
CA LYS A 119 8.34 13.02 -13.57
C LYS A 119 7.35 12.24 -14.46
N GLY A 120 6.28 11.69 -13.87
CA GLY A 120 5.39 10.78 -14.58
C GLY A 120 6.04 9.43 -14.85
N GLY A 121 5.42 8.61 -15.70
CA GLY A 121 5.91 7.28 -16.01
C GLY A 121 5.87 6.33 -14.82
N ILE A 122 4.83 6.44 -14.00
CA ILE A 122 4.71 5.74 -12.73
C ILE A 122 3.29 5.21 -12.52
N VAL A 123 3.20 4.03 -11.92
CA VAL A 123 1.96 3.44 -11.44
C VAL A 123 2.09 3.27 -9.93
N LEU A 124 1.23 3.95 -9.18
CA LEU A 124 1.14 3.79 -7.73
C LEU A 124 -0.15 3.05 -7.38
N ASP A 125 -0.06 2.08 -6.48
CA ASP A 125 -1.25 1.49 -5.89
C ASP A 125 -1.35 1.77 -4.40
N GLY A 126 -2.57 1.83 -3.89
CA GLY A 126 -2.83 2.13 -2.49
C GLY A 126 -4.32 2.19 -2.17
N ARG A 127 -4.70 3.12 -1.28
CA ARG A 127 -6.08 3.37 -0.85
C ARG A 127 -6.51 4.80 -1.08
N ASP A 128 -5.58 5.73 -1.16
CA ASP A 128 -5.83 7.18 -1.23
C ASP A 128 -5.00 7.87 -2.30
N ILE A 129 -4.54 7.13 -3.30
CA ILE A 129 -3.66 7.70 -4.32
C ILE A 129 -4.41 8.71 -5.17
N GLY A 130 -5.56 8.33 -5.72
CA GLY A 130 -6.35 9.19 -6.59
C GLY A 130 -7.10 10.30 -5.85
N THR A 131 -7.35 10.16 -4.54
CA THR A 131 -8.04 11.18 -3.73
C THR A 131 -7.09 12.17 -3.07
N THR A 132 -5.96 11.70 -2.57
CA THR A 132 -5.07 12.50 -1.70
C THR A 132 -3.66 12.66 -2.24
N VAL A 133 -3.00 11.58 -2.63
CA VAL A 133 -1.59 11.60 -3.01
C VAL A 133 -1.41 12.29 -4.36
N LEU A 134 -2.14 11.83 -5.36
CA LEU A 134 -2.11 12.34 -6.73
C LEU A 134 -3.52 12.71 -7.18
N PRO A 135 -4.12 13.79 -6.63
CA PRO A 135 -5.48 14.18 -6.98
C PRO A 135 -5.63 14.59 -8.45
N HIS A 136 -4.51 14.88 -9.10
CA HIS A 136 -4.46 15.24 -10.53
C HIS A 136 -3.79 14.15 -11.38
N ALA A 137 -3.75 12.90 -10.90
CA ALA A 137 -3.24 11.80 -11.72
C ALA A 137 -3.97 11.72 -13.06
N ASP A 138 -3.23 11.43 -14.12
CA ASP A 138 -3.78 11.36 -15.48
C ASP A 138 -4.79 10.22 -15.62
N VAL A 139 -4.57 9.10 -14.93
CA VAL A 139 -5.47 7.96 -14.92
C VAL A 139 -5.69 7.53 -13.48
N LYS A 140 -6.94 7.37 -13.10
CA LYS A 140 -7.33 6.86 -11.78
C LYS A 140 -8.23 5.65 -11.94
N ILE A 141 -7.86 4.55 -11.29
CA ILE A 141 -8.60 3.29 -11.29
C ILE A 141 -8.95 2.95 -9.85
N PHE A 142 -10.19 2.59 -9.60
CA PHE A 142 -10.62 2.00 -8.34
C PHE A 142 -10.99 0.55 -8.60
N LEU A 143 -10.16 -0.37 -8.10
CA LEU A 143 -10.34 -1.79 -8.28
C LEU A 143 -11.06 -2.38 -7.07
N THR A 144 -12.16 -3.07 -7.30
CA THR A 144 -12.97 -3.69 -6.25
C THR A 144 -13.25 -5.15 -6.55
N ALA A 145 -13.62 -5.89 -5.53
CA ALA A 145 -14.15 -7.25 -5.60
C ALA A 145 -14.91 -7.53 -4.30
N SER A 146 -15.81 -8.52 -4.30
CA SER A 146 -16.51 -8.89 -3.07
C SER A 146 -15.53 -9.35 -1.98
N VAL A 147 -15.93 -9.22 -0.72
CA VAL A 147 -15.12 -9.72 0.41
C VAL A 147 -14.84 -11.22 0.23
N HIS A 148 -15.82 -11.98 -0.19
CA HIS A 148 -15.66 -13.42 -0.41
C HIS A 148 -14.61 -13.72 -1.48
N THR A 149 -14.67 -13.05 -2.62
CA THR A 149 -13.69 -13.22 -3.72
C THR A 149 -12.29 -12.85 -3.28
N ARG A 150 -12.15 -11.75 -2.56
CA ARG A 150 -10.85 -11.29 -2.04
C ARG A 150 -10.31 -12.24 -0.98
N ALA A 151 -11.17 -12.76 -0.13
CA ALA A 151 -10.82 -13.75 0.88
C ALA A 151 -10.35 -15.07 0.26
N LEU A 152 -11.01 -15.53 -0.81
CA LEU A 152 -10.60 -16.73 -1.53
C LEU A 152 -9.19 -16.59 -2.13
N ARG A 153 -8.90 -15.46 -2.76
CA ARG A 153 -7.58 -15.16 -3.32
C ARG A 153 -6.49 -15.19 -2.24
N ARG A 154 -6.74 -14.48 -1.14
CA ARG A 154 -5.81 -14.39 -0.02
C ARG A 154 -5.63 -15.71 0.70
N PHE A 155 -6.71 -16.46 0.89
CA PHE A 155 -6.67 -17.80 1.48
C PHE A 155 -5.78 -18.75 0.67
N LYS A 156 -5.91 -18.73 -0.65
CA LYS A 156 -5.09 -19.53 -1.56
C LYS A 156 -3.59 -19.22 -1.43
N GLU A 157 -3.24 -17.95 -1.30
CA GLU A 157 -1.86 -17.50 -1.11
C GLU A 157 -1.31 -17.85 0.27
N MET A 158 -2.16 -17.78 1.30
CA MET A 158 -1.75 -17.98 2.70
C MET A 158 -1.71 -19.43 3.14
N THR A 159 -2.53 -20.33 2.54
CA THR A 159 -2.52 -21.76 2.87
C THR A 159 -1.21 -22.43 2.50
N GLU A 160 -0.51 -21.93 1.52
CA GLU A 160 0.85 -22.40 1.18
C GLU A 160 1.86 -22.08 2.28
N LYS A 161 1.64 -20.99 3.02
CA LYS A 161 2.53 -20.48 4.08
C LYS A 161 2.06 -20.81 5.49
N ASN A 162 0.75 -20.96 5.69
CA ASN A 162 0.10 -21.20 6.99
C ASN A 162 -1.07 -22.18 6.84
N PRO A 163 -0.81 -23.50 6.85
CA PRO A 163 -1.86 -24.50 6.58
C PRO A 163 -2.96 -24.60 7.64
N GLY A 164 -2.88 -23.88 8.77
CA GLY A 164 -3.89 -23.86 9.81
C GLY A 164 -4.94 -22.75 9.71
N MET A 165 -4.84 -21.84 8.74
CA MET A 165 -5.82 -20.76 8.58
C MET A 165 -7.11 -21.23 7.90
N THR A 166 -8.26 -20.75 8.38
CA THR A 166 -9.57 -21.00 7.75
C THR A 166 -9.97 -19.83 6.87
N LEU A 167 -10.80 -20.11 5.86
CA LEU A 167 -11.38 -19.06 5.00
C LEU A 167 -12.17 -18.03 5.81
N GLU A 168 -12.89 -18.47 6.84
CA GLU A 168 -13.66 -17.60 7.72
C GLU A 168 -12.77 -16.60 8.48
N GLU A 169 -11.62 -17.05 8.96
CA GLU A 169 -10.63 -16.18 9.60
C GLU A 169 -10.10 -15.13 8.62
N VAL A 170 -9.82 -15.52 7.38
CA VAL A 170 -9.34 -14.60 6.33
C VAL A 170 -10.43 -13.60 5.97
N GLU A 171 -11.69 -14.00 5.84
CA GLU A 171 -12.81 -13.09 5.59
C GLU A 171 -12.97 -12.07 6.73
N LYS A 172 -12.85 -12.51 7.97
CA LYS A 172 -12.95 -11.66 9.16
C LYS A 172 -11.83 -10.60 9.16
N ASP A 173 -10.62 -11.01 8.85
CA ASP A 173 -9.47 -10.10 8.79
C ASP A 173 -9.63 -9.06 7.66
N ILE A 174 -10.13 -9.48 6.50
CA ILE A 174 -10.40 -8.57 5.37
C ILE A 174 -11.48 -7.56 5.73
N ARG A 175 -12.59 -8.00 6.35
CA ARG A 175 -13.66 -7.10 6.80
C ARG A 175 -13.16 -6.07 7.80
N LYS A 176 -12.35 -6.51 8.76
CA LYS A 176 -11.75 -5.63 9.77
C LYS A 176 -10.85 -4.59 9.10
N ARG A 177 -10.01 -5.00 8.18
CA ARG A 177 -9.10 -4.10 7.47
C ARG A 177 -9.86 -3.11 6.59
N ASP A 178 -10.85 -3.57 5.84
CA ASP A 178 -11.71 -2.70 5.02
C ASP A 178 -12.38 -1.64 5.88
N TRP A 179 -12.89 -2.04 7.05
CA TRP A 179 -13.51 -1.11 7.98
C TRP A 179 -12.52 -0.06 8.47
N GLN A 180 -11.32 -0.49 8.89
CA GLN A 180 -10.27 0.41 9.35
C GLN A 180 -9.83 1.38 8.26
N ASP A 181 -9.60 0.89 7.05
CA ASP A 181 -9.16 1.70 5.91
C ASP A 181 -10.23 2.72 5.50
N SER A 182 -11.51 2.36 5.55
CA SER A 182 -12.63 3.22 5.15
C SER A 182 -13.05 4.23 6.21
N HIS A 183 -12.77 3.96 7.49
CA HIS A 183 -13.22 4.78 8.63
C HIS A 183 -12.08 5.55 9.31
N ARG A 184 -10.86 5.50 8.80
CA ARG A 184 -9.78 6.32 9.35
C ARG A 184 -10.06 7.80 9.08
N GLU A 185 -9.67 8.67 10.02
CA GLU A 185 -9.93 10.10 9.92
C GLU A 185 -9.17 10.77 8.77
N VAL A 186 -7.93 10.33 8.54
CA VAL A 186 -7.06 10.91 7.52
C VAL A 186 -6.98 9.98 6.32
N SER A 187 -7.35 10.52 5.16
CA SER A 187 -7.24 9.83 3.86
C SER A 187 -7.84 8.42 3.85
N PRO A 188 -9.14 8.28 4.14
CA PRO A 188 -9.77 6.96 4.12
C PRO A 188 -9.77 6.35 2.71
N LEU A 189 -9.94 5.03 2.65
CA LEU A 189 -10.20 4.33 1.40
C LEU A 189 -11.50 4.85 0.79
N LYS A 190 -11.39 5.50 -0.35
CA LYS A 190 -12.52 6.10 -1.05
C LYS A 190 -12.21 6.19 -2.55
N GLN A 191 -13.22 5.88 -3.36
CA GLN A 191 -13.12 6.08 -4.80
C GLN A 191 -13.08 7.58 -5.12
N ALA A 192 -12.09 8.01 -5.91
CA ALA A 192 -12.07 9.37 -6.44
C ALA A 192 -13.23 9.57 -7.43
N GLU A 193 -13.77 10.78 -7.51
CA GLU A 193 -14.90 11.09 -8.40
C GLU A 193 -14.60 10.81 -9.87
N ASP A 194 -13.36 11.06 -10.28
CA ASP A 194 -12.87 10.86 -11.65
C ASP A 194 -12.21 9.49 -11.87
N ALA A 195 -12.34 8.56 -10.92
CA ALA A 195 -11.79 7.21 -11.06
C ALA A 195 -12.72 6.28 -11.82
N VAL A 196 -12.13 5.43 -12.66
CA VAL A 196 -12.84 4.34 -13.32
C VAL A 196 -12.95 3.17 -12.35
N LEU A 197 -14.17 2.68 -12.12
CA LEU A 197 -14.43 1.52 -11.28
C LEU A 197 -14.22 0.23 -12.09
N LEU A 198 -13.37 -0.64 -11.59
CA LEU A 198 -13.17 -1.99 -12.14
C LEU A 198 -13.49 -3.03 -11.06
N ASP A 199 -14.23 -4.06 -11.48
CA ASP A 199 -14.59 -5.19 -10.62
C ASP A 199 -13.84 -6.47 -11.04
#